data_f188de38cfd48295fc14ca08fe331bf6
#
_entry.id   f188de38cfd48295fc14ca08fe331bf6
#
_cell.length_a   1.000
_cell.length_b   1.000
_cell.length_c   1.000
_cell.angle_alpha   90.00
_cell.angle_beta   90.00
_cell.angle_gamma   90.00
#
_symmetry.space_group_name_H-M   'P 1'
#
loop_
_entity.id
_entity.type
_entity.pdbx_description
1 polymer ?
#
loop_
_entity_poly.entity_id
_entity_poly.type
_entity_poly.pdbx_seq_one_letter_code
_entity_poly.pdbx_strand_id
1 'polypeptide(L)'
;MSNTRYRRGKLYAADMAVYTRQMAADNSAELSRLKRNLIRALKEDVTPRQREVLTLYYAQGLNMREIGERLGVDKSTVSRTLCRARRRLHHILQYSF
;
A
#
# COMPACT_ATOMS: atom_id res chain seq x y z
N MET A 1 -16.33 15.40 7.78
CA MET A 1 -15.29 15.32 6.73
C MET A 1 -14.03 14.62 7.16
N SER A 2 -13.74 14.53 8.43
CA SER A 2 -12.61 13.72 8.91
C SER A 2 -12.74 12.25 8.51
N ASN A 3 -13.98 11.76 8.44
CA ASN A 3 -14.27 10.40 8.00
C ASN A 3 -13.89 10.13 6.55
N THR A 4 -13.90 11.17 5.72
CA THR A 4 -13.56 11.04 4.31
C THR A 4 -12.09 10.65 4.12
N ARG A 5 -11.22 11.25 4.95
CA ARG A 5 -9.79 10.96 4.87
C ARG A 5 -9.48 9.51 5.29
N TYR A 6 -10.20 9.01 6.29
CA TYR A 6 -10.04 7.63 6.76
C TYR A 6 -10.58 6.65 5.72
N ARG A 7 -11.72 6.98 5.12
CA ARG A 7 -12.32 6.17 4.06
C ARG A 7 -11.43 6.10 2.83
N ARG A 8 -10.69 7.15 2.55
CA ARG A 8 -9.80 7.21 1.40
C ARG A 8 -8.73 6.13 1.47
N GLY A 9 -8.22 5.82 2.66
CA GLY A 9 -7.27 4.73 2.82
C GLY A 9 -7.88 3.37 2.53
N LYS A 10 -9.08 3.13 3.02
CA LYS A 10 -9.80 1.87 2.77
C LYS A 10 -10.21 1.74 1.31
N LEU A 11 -10.69 2.83 0.72
CA LEU A 11 -11.06 2.85 -0.69
C LEU A 11 -9.86 2.57 -1.58
N TYR A 12 -8.71 3.12 -1.22
CA TYR A 12 -7.49 2.89 -1.98
C TYR A 12 -7.13 1.40 -2.01
N ALA A 13 -7.22 0.73 -0.86
CA ALA A 13 -6.95 -0.69 -0.78
C ALA A 13 -7.98 -1.50 -1.58
N ALA A 14 -9.25 -1.13 -1.50
CA ALA A 14 -10.31 -1.78 -2.24
C ALA A 14 -10.14 -1.59 -3.74
N ASP A 15 -9.80 -0.38 -4.17
CA ASP A 15 -9.55 -0.07 -5.58
C ASP A 15 -8.40 -0.88 -6.13
N MET A 16 -7.33 -1.03 -5.37
CA MET A 16 -6.19 -1.84 -5.77
C MET A 16 -6.59 -3.31 -5.92
N ALA A 17 -7.41 -3.82 -5.01
CA ALA A 17 -7.87 -5.20 -5.07
C ALA A 17 -8.78 -5.44 -6.27
N VAL A 18 -9.71 -4.52 -6.53
CA VAL A 18 -10.61 -4.61 -7.70
C VAL A 18 -9.81 -4.53 -8.98
N TYR A 19 -8.90 -3.58 -9.05
CA TYR A 19 -8.05 -3.38 -10.21
C TYR A 19 -7.23 -4.64 -10.52
N THR A 20 -6.65 -5.22 -9.49
CA THR A 20 -5.86 -6.45 -9.63
C THR A 20 -6.71 -7.61 -10.14
N ARG A 21 -7.95 -7.73 -9.65
CA ARG A 21 -8.86 -8.77 -10.10
C ARG A 21 -9.24 -8.60 -11.55
N GLN A 22 -9.52 -7.37 -11.97
CA GLN A 22 -9.85 -7.07 -13.36
C GLN A 22 -8.69 -7.41 -14.29
N MET A 23 -7.49 -7.08 -13.88
CA MET A 23 -6.29 -7.41 -14.64
C MET A 23 -6.09 -8.92 -14.74
N ALA A 24 -6.37 -9.66 -13.68
CA ALA A 24 -6.27 -11.12 -13.67
C ALA A 24 -7.29 -11.75 -14.63
N ALA A 25 -8.49 -11.20 -14.71
CA ALA A 25 -9.53 -11.70 -15.60
C ALA A 25 -9.18 -11.47 -17.06
N ASP A 26 -8.52 -10.34 -17.34
CA ASP A 26 -8.22 -9.94 -18.72
C ASP A 26 -6.89 -10.48 -19.22
N ASN A 27 -5.87 -10.51 -18.35
CA ASN A 27 -4.53 -10.89 -18.80
C ASN A 27 -3.66 -11.36 -17.63
N SER A 28 -3.50 -12.67 -17.50
CA SER A 28 -2.71 -13.27 -16.43
C SER A 28 -1.22 -12.95 -16.54
N ALA A 29 -0.70 -12.77 -17.75
CA ALA A 29 0.71 -12.42 -17.96
C ALA A 29 1.00 -11.01 -17.44
N GLU A 30 0.11 -10.07 -17.68
CA GLU A 30 0.25 -8.71 -17.15
C GLU A 30 0.13 -8.69 -15.64
N LEU A 31 -0.77 -9.50 -15.08
CA LEU A 31 -0.91 -9.62 -13.64
C LEU A 31 0.38 -10.16 -13.01
N SER A 32 0.99 -11.16 -13.63
CA SER A 32 2.25 -11.71 -13.14
C SER A 32 3.36 -10.69 -13.18
N ARG A 33 3.42 -9.89 -14.23
CA ARG A 33 4.38 -8.79 -14.36
C ARG A 33 4.14 -7.72 -13.30
N LEU A 34 2.89 -7.33 -13.11
CA LEU A 34 2.52 -6.36 -12.10
C LEU A 34 2.90 -6.85 -10.71
N LYS A 35 2.62 -8.10 -10.42
CA LYS A 35 2.95 -8.71 -9.13
C LYS A 35 4.46 -8.70 -8.88
N ARG A 36 5.25 -9.04 -9.90
CA ARG A 36 6.72 -9.01 -9.79
C ARG A 36 7.22 -7.59 -9.57
N ASN A 37 6.67 -6.62 -10.31
CA ASN A 37 7.05 -5.22 -10.15
C ASN A 37 6.70 -4.69 -8.78
N LEU A 38 5.54 -5.08 -8.25
CA LEU A 38 5.12 -4.69 -6.91
C LEU A 38 6.07 -5.27 -5.86
N ILE A 39 6.41 -6.54 -5.98
CA ILE A 39 7.33 -7.19 -5.03
C ILE A 39 8.71 -6.52 -5.09
N ARG A 40 9.19 -6.22 -6.28
CA ARG A 40 10.47 -5.53 -6.46
C ARG A 40 10.44 -4.15 -5.84
N ALA A 41 9.35 -3.41 -6.08
CA ALA A 41 9.17 -2.08 -5.50
C ALA A 41 9.18 -2.12 -3.98
N LEU A 42 8.50 -3.11 -3.39
CA LEU A 42 8.48 -3.29 -1.95
C LEU A 42 9.86 -3.60 -1.38
N LYS A 43 10.72 -4.24 -2.15
CA LYS A 43 12.07 -4.59 -1.71
C LYS A 43 13.08 -3.47 -1.95
N GLU A 44 12.98 -2.78 -3.08
CA GLU A 44 14.03 -1.87 -3.55
C GLU A 44 13.69 -0.40 -3.42
N ASP A 45 12.42 -0.04 -3.62
CA ASP A 45 12.03 1.35 -3.78
C ASP A 45 11.41 1.98 -2.54
N VAL A 46 10.93 1.18 -1.61
CA VAL A 46 10.44 1.70 -0.34
C VAL A 46 11.45 1.40 0.75
N THR A 47 11.52 2.28 1.75
CA THR A 47 12.43 2.09 2.88
C THR A 47 11.97 0.90 3.72
N PRO A 48 12.86 0.29 4.52
CA PRO A 48 12.46 -0.80 5.42
C PRO A 48 11.31 -0.42 6.34
N ARG A 49 11.31 0.81 6.88
CA ARG A 49 10.23 1.28 7.74
C ARG A 49 8.92 1.42 6.96
N GLN A 50 8.97 1.96 5.74
CA GLN A 50 7.80 2.08 4.88
C GLN A 50 7.22 0.71 4.55
N ARG A 51 8.07 -0.25 4.25
CA ARG A 51 7.64 -1.62 3.96
C ARG A 51 6.98 -2.26 5.18
N GLU A 52 7.54 -2.05 6.35
CA GLU A 52 6.99 -2.56 7.59
C GLU A 52 5.60 -2.02 7.86
N VAL A 53 5.42 -0.71 7.69
CA VAL A 53 4.11 -0.06 7.88
C VAL A 53 3.10 -0.56 6.85
N LEU A 54 3.51 -0.69 5.60
CA LEU A 54 2.64 -1.23 4.55
C LEU A 54 2.18 -2.65 4.88
N THR A 55 3.10 -3.48 5.33
CA THR A 55 2.78 -4.87 5.69
C THR A 55 1.80 -4.92 6.86
N LEU A 56 2.04 -4.13 7.89
CA LEU A 56 1.16 -4.11 9.06
C LEU A 56 -0.23 -3.60 8.69
N TYR A 57 -0.29 -2.61 7.83
CA TYR A 57 -1.57 -2.01 7.45
C TYR A 57 -2.37 -2.90 6.51
N TYR A 58 -1.75 -3.37 5.42
CA TYR A 58 -2.47 -4.09 4.37
C TYR A 58 -2.52 -5.60 4.61
N ALA A 59 -1.44 -6.21 5.06
CA ALA A 59 -1.41 -7.66 5.24
C ALA A 59 -2.00 -8.08 6.57
N GLN A 60 -1.75 -7.35 7.63
CA GLN A 60 -2.24 -7.70 8.96
C GLN A 60 -3.50 -6.94 9.37
N GLY A 61 -3.92 -5.96 8.59
CA GLY A 61 -5.16 -5.24 8.83
C GLY A 61 -5.14 -4.33 10.05
N LEU A 62 -3.96 -3.93 10.50
CA LEU A 62 -3.86 -3.04 11.65
C LEU A 62 -4.18 -1.60 11.24
N ASN A 63 -4.81 -0.84 12.14
CA ASN A 63 -5.02 0.58 11.91
C ASN A 63 -3.77 1.36 12.31
N MET A 64 -3.75 2.65 12.00
CA MET A 64 -2.58 3.49 12.23
C MET A 64 -2.20 3.58 13.70
N ARG A 65 -3.19 3.59 14.58
CA ARG A 65 -2.96 3.63 16.02
C ARG A 65 -2.28 2.35 16.50
N GLU A 66 -2.78 1.21 16.05
CA GLU A 66 -2.21 -0.10 16.40
C GLU A 66 -0.78 -0.23 15.88
N ILE A 67 -0.53 0.25 14.67
CA ILE A 67 0.81 0.25 14.09
C ILE A 67 1.74 1.14 14.92
N GLY A 68 1.26 2.33 15.28
CA GLY A 68 2.03 3.24 16.13
C GLY A 68 2.40 2.62 17.46
N GLU A 69 1.47 1.93 18.09
CA GLU A 69 1.71 1.23 19.34
C GLU A 69 2.76 0.14 19.17
N ARG A 70 2.66 -0.63 18.11
CA ARG A 70 3.60 -1.72 17.83
C ARG A 70 5.01 -1.23 17.54
N LEU A 71 5.12 -0.12 16.81
CA LEU A 71 6.42 0.43 16.42
C LEU A 71 6.97 1.46 17.41
N GLY A 72 6.18 1.85 18.40
CA GLY A 72 6.59 2.84 19.38
C GLY A 72 6.67 4.25 18.81
N VAL A 73 5.79 4.59 17.87
CA VAL A 73 5.76 5.91 17.24
C VAL A 73 4.36 6.47 17.25
N ASP A 74 4.22 7.76 16.97
CA ASP A 74 2.93 8.43 16.90
C ASP A 74 2.12 7.96 15.70
N LYS A 75 0.80 8.00 15.88
CA LYS A 75 -0.15 7.78 14.80
C LYS A 75 0.13 8.67 13.60
N SER A 76 0.49 9.94 13.84
CA SER A 76 0.80 10.89 12.78
C SER A 76 2.07 10.47 12.00
N THR A 77 3.04 9.90 12.68
CA THR A 77 4.25 9.37 12.04
C THR A 77 3.89 8.19 11.15
N VAL A 78 3.03 7.29 11.61
CA VAL A 78 2.54 6.16 10.82
C VAL A 78 1.81 6.67 9.58
N SER A 79 0.95 7.65 9.75
CA SER A 79 0.18 8.24 8.65
C SER A 79 1.09 8.83 7.58
N ARG A 80 2.11 9.58 7.98
CA ARG A 80 3.06 10.17 7.03
C ARG A 80 3.88 9.09 6.32
N THR A 81 4.34 8.10 7.06
CA THR A 81 5.10 7.00 6.48
C THR A 81 4.27 6.23 5.47
N LEU A 82 3.02 5.93 5.82
CA LEU A 82 2.11 5.22 4.94
C LEU A 82 1.81 6.03 3.68
N CYS A 83 1.61 7.32 3.83
CA CYS A 83 1.36 8.22 2.69
C CYS A 83 2.54 8.24 1.72
N ARG A 84 3.76 8.36 2.24
CA ARG A 84 4.97 8.35 1.43
C ARG A 84 5.16 7.01 0.72
N ALA A 85 4.90 5.92 1.43
CA ALA A 85 5.00 4.58 0.86
C ALA A 85 4.01 4.39 -0.27
N ARG A 86 2.76 4.82 -0.08
CA ARG A 86 1.73 4.73 -1.11
C ARG A 86 2.09 5.55 -2.36
N ARG A 87 2.61 6.74 -2.16
CA ARG A 87 3.04 7.59 -3.29
C ARG A 87 4.12 6.91 -4.10
N ARG A 88 5.07 6.30 -3.40
CA ARG A 88 6.16 5.58 -4.05
C ARG A 88 5.62 4.41 -4.87
N LEU A 89 4.78 3.59 -4.27
CA LEU A 89 4.19 2.44 -4.95
C LEU A 89 3.32 2.86 -6.11
N HIS A 90 2.48 3.87 -5.91
CA HIS A 90 1.60 4.37 -6.95
C HIS A 90 2.39 4.88 -8.16
N HIS A 91 3.46 5.59 -7.91
CA HIS A 91 4.34 6.09 -8.96
C HIS A 91 4.93 4.94 -9.77
N ILE A 92 5.42 3.91 -9.10
CA ILE A 92 6.02 2.75 -9.75
C ILE A 92 4.97 1.96 -10.53
N LEU A 93 3.80 1.70 -9.94
CA LEU A 93 2.72 0.99 -10.60
C LEU A 93 2.21 1.74 -11.83
N GLN A 94 2.18 3.07 -11.75
CA GLN A 94 1.77 3.92 -12.86
C GLN A 94 2.66 3.75 -14.07
N TYR A 95 3.95 3.58 -13.86
CA TYR A 95 4.91 3.35 -14.94
C TYR A 95 4.94 1.90 -15.41
N SER A 96 4.38 0.98 -14.64
CA SER A 96 4.34 -0.42 -15.01
C SER A 96 3.20 -0.74 -15.99
N PHE A 97 2.31 0.20 -16.15
CA PHE A 97 1.21 0.10 -17.10
C PHE A 97 1.45 1.02 -18.28
#